data_23bd59322dddd34869f70a499f9e4c08
#
_entry.id   23bd59322dddd34869f70a499f9e4c08
#
_cell.length_a   1.000
_cell.length_b   1.000
_cell.length_c   1.000
_cell.angle_alpha   90.00
_cell.angle_beta   90.00
_cell.angle_gamma   90.00
#
_symmetry.space_group_name_H-M   'P 1'
#
loop_
_entity.id
_entity.type
_entity.pdbx_description
1 polymer ?
#
loop_
_entity_poly.entity_id
_entity_poly.type
_entity_poly.pdbx_seq_one_letter_code
_entity_poly.pdbx_strand_id
1 'polypeptide(L)'
;MGFGVLWLTLSIWLSIPWIQSAAEFLPPAYVWAVVTGVAFLPGYLMSAMFFSNLLHRRVREYPKTDENTTVILCAHNEEESIAGIIQALLCQNYGGRICILAVDNASTDGTKARIQAMARLAPQNRPVQYLYCGQPGKANALNLGLSRVRTRHFLTVDADTWLEKKTRCSGL
;
A
#
# COMPACT_ATOMS: atom_id res chain seq x y z
N MET A 1 -5.91 19.97 -13.24
CA MET A 1 -4.84 20.87 -13.74
C MET A 1 -5.21 22.36 -13.64
N GLY A 2 -6.42 22.79 -13.95
CA GLY A 2 -6.81 24.22 -13.94
C GLY A 2 -6.55 24.98 -12.65
N PHE A 3 -6.83 24.39 -11.47
CA PHE A 3 -6.62 25.05 -10.18
C PHE A 3 -5.14 25.29 -9.84
N GLY A 4 -4.25 24.40 -10.24
CA GLY A 4 -2.80 24.61 -10.04
C GLY A 4 -2.26 25.74 -10.89
N VAL A 5 -2.76 25.90 -12.12
CA VAL A 5 -2.40 27.03 -13.00
C VAL A 5 -2.93 28.35 -12.44
N LEU A 6 -4.20 28.36 -11.96
CA LEU A 6 -4.78 29.54 -11.32
C LEU A 6 -3.98 29.98 -10.08
N TRP A 7 -3.58 29.01 -9.24
CA TRP A 7 -2.75 29.26 -8.07
C TRP A 7 -1.39 29.84 -8.46
N LEU A 8 -0.76 29.29 -9.49
CA LEU A 8 0.53 29.78 -9.98
C LEU A 8 0.45 31.22 -10.49
N THR A 9 -0.58 31.55 -11.29
CA THR A 9 -0.78 32.90 -11.82
C THR A 9 -1.02 33.90 -10.70
N LEU A 10 -1.84 33.55 -9.70
CA LEU A 10 -2.06 34.38 -8.52
C LEU A 10 -0.77 34.60 -7.72
N SER A 11 0.02 33.54 -7.50
CA SER A 11 1.28 33.61 -6.77
C SER A 11 2.30 34.50 -7.48
N ILE A 12 2.40 34.41 -8.82
CA ILE A 12 3.25 35.30 -9.62
C ILE A 12 2.80 36.75 -9.46
N TRP A 13 1.51 37.01 -9.61
CA TRP A 13 0.96 38.37 -9.51
C TRP A 13 1.23 38.99 -8.14
N LEU A 14 1.02 38.27 -7.05
CA LEU A 14 1.26 38.75 -5.68
C LEU A 14 2.75 38.99 -5.38
N SER A 15 3.65 38.28 -6.07
CA SER A 15 5.10 38.42 -5.83
C SER A 15 5.77 39.57 -6.62
N ILE A 16 5.11 40.15 -7.63
CA ILE A 16 5.68 41.22 -8.47
C ILE A 16 6.25 42.39 -7.66
N PRO A 17 5.50 42.98 -6.68
CA PRO A 17 6.03 44.12 -5.93
C PRO A 17 7.32 43.78 -5.14
N TRP A 18 7.35 42.58 -4.56
CA TRP A 18 8.51 42.10 -3.81
C TRP A 18 9.71 41.83 -4.74
N ILE A 19 9.50 41.26 -5.92
CA ILE A 19 10.54 41.01 -6.91
C ILE A 19 11.13 42.34 -7.40
N GLN A 20 10.30 43.36 -7.63
CA GLN A 20 10.75 44.68 -8.03
C GLN A 20 11.66 45.34 -6.96
N SER A 21 11.24 45.27 -5.69
CA SER A 21 12.07 45.80 -4.58
C SER A 21 13.38 45.02 -4.42
N ALA A 22 13.37 43.70 -4.57
CA ALA A 22 14.59 42.90 -4.50
C ALA A 22 15.54 43.16 -5.67
N ALA A 23 15.02 43.49 -6.85
CA ALA A 23 15.80 43.82 -8.05
C ALA A 23 16.57 45.15 -7.96
N GLU A 24 16.28 45.99 -6.97
CA GLU A 24 17.08 47.21 -6.66
C GLU A 24 18.46 46.85 -6.07
N PHE A 25 18.56 45.71 -5.37
CA PHE A 25 19.77 45.29 -4.68
C PHE A 25 20.50 44.12 -5.35
N LEU A 26 19.79 43.34 -6.19
CA LEU A 26 20.31 42.11 -6.81
C LEU A 26 20.02 42.12 -8.32
N PRO A 27 20.84 41.43 -9.13
CA PRO A 27 20.56 41.28 -10.56
C PRO A 27 19.17 40.68 -10.78
N PRO A 28 18.31 41.28 -11.63
CA PRO A 28 16.93 40.81 -11.84
C PRO A 28 16.84 39.34 -12.27
N ALA A 29 17.75 38.86 -13.10
CA ALA A 29 17.81 37.48 -13.53
C ALA A 29 18.04 36.51 -12.37
N TYR A 30 18.86 36.88 -11.39
CA TYR A 30 19.11 36.10 -10.19
C TYR A 30 17.85 36.03 -9.32
N VAL A 31 17.18 37.16 -9.08
CA VAL A 31 15.93 37.20 -8.29
C VAL A 31 14.87 36.29 -8.91
N TRP A 32 14.66 36.39 -10.21
CA TRP A 32 13.71 35.54 -10.93
C TRP A 32 14.06 34.04 -10.86
N ALA A 33 15.33 33.69 -11.01
CA ALA A 33 15.78 32.30 -10.95
C ALA A 33 15.53 31.69 -9.56
N VAL A 34 15.85 32.42 -8.50
CA VAL A 34 15.65 31.97 -7.12
C VAL A 34 14.17 31.85 -6.78
N VAL A 35 13.36 32.86 -7.09
CA VAL A 35 11.93 32.85 -6.78
C VAL A 35 11.21 31.74 -7.56
N THR A 36 11.57 31.56 -8.84
CA THR A 36 10.97 30.49 -9.65
C THR A 36 11.34 29.11 -9.12
N GLY A 37 12.63 28.88 -8.81
CA GLY A 37 13.12 27.58 -8.35
C GLY A 37 12.67 27.20 -6.94
N VAL A 38 12.60 28.17 -6.04
CA VAL A 38 12.32 27.91 -4.62
C VAL A 38 10.86 28.09 -4.25
N ALA A 39 10.16 29.03 -4.87
CA ALA A 39 8.76 29.33 -4.51
C ALA A 39 7.75 28.82 -5.55
N PHE A 40 7.89 29.24 -6.82
CA PHE A 40 6.85 28.94 -7.82
C PHE A 40 6.81 27.48 -8.22
N LEU A 41 7.96 26.85 -8.50
CA LEU A 41 8.00 25.46 -8.94
C LEU A 41 7.54 24.49 -7.84
N PRO A 42 8.08 24.53 -6.62
CA PRO A 42 7.57 23.69 -5.54
C PRO A 42 6.10 23.98 -5.18
N GLY A 43 5.72 25.28 -5.11
CA GLY A 43 4.35 25.69 -4.83
C GLY A 43 3.34 25.17 -5.85
N TYR A 44 3.68 25.19 -7.15
CA TYR A 44 2.88 24.62 -8.20
C TYR A 44 2.73 23.09 -8.06
N LEU A 45 3.83 22.39 -7.83
CA LEU A 45 3.82 20.93 -7.66
C LEU A 45 2.95 20.52 -6.46
N MET A 46 3.13 21.20 -5.32
CA MET A 46 2.34 20.94 -4.11
C MET A 46 0.85 21.21 -4.34
N SER A 47 0.50 22.34 -4.97
CA SER A 47 -0.90 22.67 -5.29
C SER A 47 -1.50 21.69 -6.27
N ALA A 48 -0.76 21.26 -7.29
CA ALA A 48 -1.22 20.28 -8.26
C ALA A 48 -1.49 18.92 -7.60
N MET A 49 -0.60 18.47 -6.69
CA MET A 49 -0.80 17.24 -5.91
C MET A 49 -2.00 17.34 -4.98
N PHE A 50 -2.14 18.47 -4.26
CA PHE A 50 -3.25 18.70 -3.34
C PHE A 50 -4.60 18.67 -4.06
N PHE A 51 -4.75 19.46 -5.14
CA PHE A 51 -5.99 19.50 -5.91
C PHE A 51 -6.26 18.20 -6.67
N SER A 52 -5.22 17.52 -7.13
CA SER A 52 -5.37 16.19 -7.72
C SER A 52 -5.97 15.20 -6.71
N ASN A 53 -5.49 15.22 -5.48
CA ASN A 53 -5.98 14.36 -4.41
C ASN A 53 -7.41 14.72 -3.96
N LEU A 54 -7.69 16.03 -3.83
CA LEU A 54 -9.02 16.53 -3.45
C LEU A 54 -10.09 16.23 -4.52
N LEU A 55 -9.70 16.31 -5.80
CA LEU A 55 -10.59 16.06 -6.93
C LEU A 55 -10.58 14.58 -7.36
N HIS A 56 -9.75 13.76 -6.72
CA HIS A 56 -9.72 12.33 -7.01
C HIS A 56 -11.06 11.71 -6.68
N ARG A 57 -11.83 11.40 -7.73
CA ARG A 57 -13.10 10.69 -7.57
C ARG A 57 -12.85 9.39 -6.83
N ARG A 58 -13.68 9.10 -5.83
CA ARG A 58 -13.71 7.81 -5.13
C ARG A 58 -13.49 6.69 -6.13
N VAL A 59 -12.60 5.79 -5.77
CA VAL A 59 -12.31 4.58 -6.53
C VAL A 59 -13.64 4.00 -7.05
N ARG A 60 -13.76 3.83 -8.36
CA ARG A 60 -14.90 3.15 -8.96
C ARG A 60 -15.05 1.81 -8.25
N GLU A 61 -16.20 1.54 -7.68
CA GLU A 61 -16.51 0.20 -7.22
C GLU A 61 -16.44 -0.71 -8.45
N TYR A 62 -15.37 -1.48 -8.55
CA TYR A 62 -15.25 -2.50 -9.57
C TYR A 62 -16.27 -3.59 -9.28
N PRO A 63 -16.90 -4.18 -10.31
CA PRO A 63 -17.77 -5.33 -10.11
C PRO A 63 -17.04 -6.40 -9.32
N LYS A 64 -17.71 -6.95 -8.30
CA LYS A 64 -17.15 -8.04 -7.50
C LYS A 64 -16.80 -9.19 -8.44
N THR A 65 -15.52 -9.53 -8.49
CA THR A 65 -15.05 -10.68 -9.26
C THR A 65 -15.01 -11.88 -8.31
N ASP A 66 -15.57 -12.99 -8.73
CA ASP A 66 -15.53 -14.26 -7.99
C ASP A 66 -14.36 -15.15 -8.47
N GLU A 67 -13.31 -14.54 -9.03
CA GLU A 67 -12.12 -15.26 -9.48
C GLU A 67 -11.28 -15.80 -8.32
N ASN A 68 -10.73 -16.97 -8.48
CA ASN A 68 -9.85 -17.55 -7.47
C ASN A 68 -8.58 -16.69 -7.32
N THR A 69 -8.22 -16.39 -6.08
CA THR A 69 -7.09 -15.50 -5.76
C THR A 69 -6.16 -16.18 -4.76
N THR A 70 -4.86 -15.95 -4.92
CA THR A 70 -3.85 -16.39 -3.95
C THR A 70 -3.37 -15.18 -3.15
N VAL A 71 -3.30 -15.32 -1.82
CA VAL A 71 -2.70 -14.33 -0.92
C VAL A 71 -1.39 -14.89 -0.42
N ILE A 72 -0.29 -14.17 -0.68
CA ILE A 72 1.04 -14.48 -0.16
C ILE A 72 1.24 -13.65 1.09
N LEU A 73 1.36 -14.31 2.23
CA LEU A 73 1.57 -13.70 3.54
C LEU A 73 2.98 -14.06 4.01
N CYS A 74 3.91 -13.08 3.99
CA CYS A 74 5.27 -13.28 4.47
C CYS A 74 5.35 -12.88 5.96
N ALA A 75 5.94 -13.76 6.77
CA ALA A 75 6.12 -13.56 8.21
C ALA A 75 7.55 -13.87 8.65
N HIS A 76 8.09 -13.08 9.58
CA HIS A 76 9.35 -13.32 10.24
C HIS A 76 9.27 -12.88 11.71
N ASN A 77 9.25 -13.84 12.62
CA ASN A 77 9.06 -13.61 14.06
C ASN A 77 7.78 -12.82 14.38
N GLU A 78 6.65 -13.32 13.89
CA GLU A 78 5.32 -12.68 13.97
C GLU A 78 4.33 -13.55 14.75
N GLU A 79 4.78 -14.22 15.82
CA GLU A 79 3.95 -15.12 16.62
C GLU A 79 2.67 -14.46 17.13
N GLU A 80 2.74 -13.18 17.52
CA GLU A 80 1.61 -12.47 18.13
C GLU A 80 0.57 -12.00 17.08
N SER A 81 1.03 -11.58 15.89
CA SER A 81 0.21 -10.94 14.87
C SER A 81 -0.36 -11.91 13.83
N ILE A 82 0.40 -12.96 13.48
CA ILE A 82 0.13 -13.83 12.33
C ILE A 82 -1.24 -14.52 12.37
N ALA A 83 -1.70 -14.96 13.54
CA ALA A 83 -3.00 -15.60 13.69
C ALA A 83 -4.15 -14.63 13.40
N GLY A 84 -4.04 -13.38 13.89
CA GLY A 84 -5.03 -12.33 13.66
C GLY A 84 -5.18 -11.96 12.19
N ILE A 85 -4.07 -11.89 11.45
CA ILE A 85 -4.07 -11.57 10.03
C ILE A 85 -4.66 -12.71 9.21
N ILE A 86 -4.26 -13.96 9.47
CA ILE A 86 -4.85 -15.13 8.81
C ILE A 86 -6.37 -15.16 9.07
N GLN A 87 -6.81 -14.94 10.30
CA GLN A 87 -8.23 -14.88 10.61
C GLN A 87 -8.94 -13.75 9.87
N ALA A 88 -8.33 -12.56 9.79
CA ALA A 88 -8.91 -11.45 9.04
C ALA A 88 -9.04 -11.77 7.53
N LEU A 89 -8.07 -12.47 6.94
CA LEU A 89 -8.13 -12.95 5.56
C LEU A 89 -9.21 -14.00 5.34
N LEU A 90 -9.36 -14.93 6.29
CA LEU A 90 -10.41 -15.95 6.26
C LEU A 90 -11.82 -15.33 6.35
N CYS A 91 -11.95 -14.16 6.98
CA CYS A 91 -13.21 -13.46 7.19
C CYS A 91 -13.55 -12.42 6.11
N GLN A 92 -12.75 -12.29 5.05
CA GLN A 92 -13.04 -11.33 3.98
C GLN A 92 -14.30 -11.70 3.20
N ASN A 93 -15.15 -10.71 2.89
CA ASN A 93 -16.33 -10.90 2.05
C ASN A 93 -15.92 -10.96 0.57
N TYR A 94 -15.50 -12.13 0.12
CA TYR A 94 -15.08 -12.39 -1.25
C TYR A 94 -15.76 -13.66 -1.77
N GLY A 95 -16.38 -13.58 -2.95
CA GLY A 95 -17.15 -14.68 -3.53
C GLY A 95 -16.29 -15.81 -4.08
N GLY A 96 -15.08 -15.51 -4.54
CA GLY A 96 -14.14 -16.51 -5.07
C GLY A 96 -13.37 -17.23 -3.97
N ARG A 97 -12.65 -18.29 -4.39
CA ARG A 97 -11.74 -19.02 -3.49
C ARG A 97 -10.50 -18.18 -3.19
N ILE A 98 -10.13 -18.08 -1.91
CA ILE A 98 -8.87 -17.46 -1.46
C ILE A 98 -7.94 -18.57 -0.99
N CYS A 99 -6.78 -18.73 -1.63
CA CYS A 99 -5.70 -19.60 -1.16
C CYS A 99 -4.66 -18.74 -0.44
N ILE A 100 -4.42 -18.99 0.85
CA ILE A 100 -3.45 -18.25 1.65
C ILE A 100 -2.14 -19.06 1.71
N LEU A 101 -1.06 -18.50 1.14
CA LEU A 101 0.29 -19.06 1.24
C LEU A 101 1.01 -18.29 2.35
N ALA A 102 1.09 -18.86 3.54
CA ALA A 102 1.79 -18.29 4.68
C ALA A 102 3.26 -18.74 4.63
N VAL A 103 4.13 -17.83 4.24
CA VAL A 103 5.57 -18.06 4.08
C VAL A 103 6.30 -17.60 5.32
N ASP A 104 6.83 -18.56 6.05
CA ASP A 104 7.68 -18.35 7.21
C ASP A 104 9.12 -18.12 6.75
N ASN A 105 9.62 -16.90 6.95
CA ASN A 105 10.96 -16.47 6.54
C ASN A 105 11.98 -16.73 7.64
N ALA A 106 12.29 -18.00 7.89
CA ALA A 106 13.25 -18.44 8.89
C ALA A 106 12.97 -17.87 10.31
N SER A 107 11.71 -17.93 10.77
CA SER A 107 11.34 -17.50 12.13
C SER A 107 11.95 -18.43 13.18
N THR A 108 12.30 -17.86 14.34
CA THR A 108 12.86 -18.56 15.50
C THR A 108 11.89 -18.68 16.67
N ASP A 109 10.73 -18.03 16.57
CA ASP A 109 9.64 -18.01 17.56
C ASP A 109 8.51 -19.02 17.25
N GLY A 110 7.35 -18.85 17.85
CA GLY A 110 6.16 -19.68 17.66
C GLY A 110 5.37 -19.44 16.34
N THR A 111 5.85 -18.60 15.42
CA THR A 111 5.17 -18.24 14.16
C THR A 111 4.71 -19.47 13.38
N LYS A 112 5.59 -20.47 13.19
CA LYS A 112 5.27 -21.73 12.53
C LYS A 112 4.07 -22.45 13.16
N ALA A 113 4.09 -22.59 14.48
CA ALA A 113 3.03 -23.28 15.22
C ALA A 113 1.69 -22.57 15.05
N ARG A 114 1.68 -21.24 15.10
CA ARG A 114 0.48 -20.41 14.89
C ARG A 114 -0.08 -20.57 13.49
N ILE A 115 0.75 -20.52 12.45
CA ILE A 115 0.30 -20.72 11.06
C ILE A 115 -0.31 -22.11 10.89
N GLN A 116 0.35 -23.16 11.40
CA GLN A 116 -0.15 -24.53 11.29
C GLN A 116 -1.47 -24.74 12.05
N ALA A 117 -1.65 -24.11 13.20
CA ALA A 117 -2.91 -24.14 13.94
C ALA A 117 -4.04 -23.50 13.10
N MET A 118 -3.81 -22.35 12.52
CA MET A 118 -4.77 -21.69 11.65
C MET A 118 -5.08 -22.47 10.37
N ALA A 119 -4.07 -23.17 9.82
CA ALA A 119 -4.26 -24.02 8.63
C ALA A 119 -5.21 -25.20 8.89
N ARG A 120 -5.20 -25.77 10.11
CA ARG A 120 -6.12 -26.85 10.50
C ARG A 120 -7.57 -26.38 10.66
N LEU A 121 -7.77 -25.13 11.03
CA LEU A 121 -9.09 -24.51 11.23
C LEU A 121 -9.65 -23.89 9.96
N ALA A 122 -8.83 -23.76 8.92
CA ALA A 122 -9.19 -23.09 7.68
C ALA A 122 -10.26 -23.87 6.90
N PRO A 123 -11.33 -23.20 6.40
CA PRO A 123 -12.36 -23.85 5.60
C PRO A 123 -11.82 -24.25 4.21
N GLN A 124 -12.45 -25.27 3.58
CA GLN A 124 -12.01 -25.82 2.30
C GLN A 124 -11.96 -24.79 1.15
N ASN A 125 -12.84 -23.81 1.16
CA ASN A 125 -12.85 -22.74 0.16
C ASN A 125 -11.79 -21.67 0.42
N ARG A 126 -11.08 -21.70 1.56
CA ARG A 126 -10.02 -20.76 1.98
C ARG A 126 -8.84 -21.50 2.60
N PRO A 127 -8.17 -22.39 1.86
CA PRO A 127 -7.06 -23.17 2.40
C PRO A 127 -5.89 -22.25 2.78
N VAL A 128 -5.29 -22.56 3.93
CA VAL A 128 -4.03 -21.94 4.39
C VAL A 128 -2.92 -22.97 4.23
N GLN A 129 -1.86 -22.62 3.52
CA GLN A 129 -0.69 -23.47 3.29
C GLN A 129 0.53 -22.83 3.95
N TYR A 130 1.19 -23.61 4.80
CA TYR A 130 2.47 -23.22 5.40
C TYR A 130 3.61 -23.51 4.42
N LEU A 131 4.48 -22.53 4.20
CA LEU A 131 5.71 -22.65 3.42
C LEU A 131 6.88 -22.17 4.28
N TYR A 132 7.97 -22.91 4.31
CA TYR A 132 9.18 -22.50 5.01
C TYR A 132 10.23 -22.01 4.02
N CYS A 133 10.74 -20.81 4.25
CA CYS A 133 11.85 -20.21 3.51
C CYS A 133 13.11 -20.22 4.41
N GLY A 134 14.04 -21.13 4.14
CA GLY A 134 15.26 -21.25 4.94
C GLY A 134 16.33 -20.19 4.61
N GLN A 135 16.16 -19.43 3.55
CA GLN A 135 17.02 -18.30 3.22
C GLN A 135 16.41 -17.02 3.78
N PRO A 136 17.01 -16.38 4.77
CA PRO A 136 16.50 -15.13 5.32
C PRO A 136 16.39 -14.03 4.26
N GLY A 137 15.35 -13.22 4.36
CA GLY A 137 15.11 -12.09 3.48
C GLY A 137 13.72 -12.09 2.86
N LYS A 138 13.02 -10.95 2.95
CA LYS A 138 11.66 -10.76 2.43
C LYS A 138 11.52 -11.14 0.95
N ALA A 139 12.54 -10.81 0.14
CA ALA A 139 12.56 -11.14 -1.28
C ALA A 139 12.57 -12.66 -1.53
N ASN A 140 13.33 -13.42 -0.73
CA ASN A 140 13.41 -14.87 -0.83
C ASN A 140 12.07 -15.52 -0.47
N ALA A 141 11.45 -15.07 0.62
CA ALA A 141 10.14 -15.52 1.04
C ALA A 141 9.08 -15.22 -0.01
N LEU A 142 9.08 -14.01 -0.58
CA LEU A 142 8.15 -13.61 -1.63
C LEU A 142 8.33 -14.45 -2.91
N ASN A 143 9.57 -14.67 -3.35
CA ASN A 143 9.88 -15.50 -4.51
C ASN A 143 9.43 -16.94 -4.32
N LEU A 144 9.61 -17.51 -3.12
CA LEU A 144 9.09 -18.83 -2.78
C LEU A 144 7.56 -18.85 -2.87
N GLY A 145 6.89 -17.86 -2.30
CA GLY A 145 5.43 -17.72 -2.40
C GLY A 145 4.96 -17.63 -3.84
N LEU A 146 5.59 -16.76 -4.65
CA LEU A 146 5.28 -16.56 -6.07
C LEU A 146 5.44 -17.86 -6.89
N SER A 147 6.46 -18.66 -6.61
CA SER A 147 6.68 -19.94 -7.31
C SER A 147 5.54 -20.96 -7.08
N ARG A 148 4.72 -20.76 -6.04
CA ARG A 148 3.59 -21.62 -5.67
C ARG A 148 2.24 -21.08 -6.09
N VAL A 149 2.17 -19.85 -6.61
CA VAL A 149 0.94 -19.24 -7.12
C VAL A 149 0.46 -20.02 -8.36
N ARG A 150 -0.82 -20.40 -8.35
CA ARG A 150 -1.49 -21.09 -9.48
C ARG A 150 -2.72 -20.35 -9.99
N THR A 151 -3.03 -19.20 -9.38
CA THR A 151 -4.18 -18.39 -9.75
C THR A 151 -3.74 -17.24 -10.67
N ARG A 152 -4.69 -16.72 -11.44
CA ARG A 152 -4.43 -15.57 -12.33
C ARG A 152 -4.10 -14.29 -11.55
N HIS A 153 -4.71 -14.13 -10.38
CA HIS A 153 -4.51 -13.00 -9.51
C HIS A 153 -3.88 -13.42 -8.19
N PHE A 154 -2.98 -12.61 -7.70
CA PHE A 154 -2.41 -12.77 -6.37
C PHE A 154 -2.27 -11.42 -5.67
N LEU A 155 -2.22 -11.47 -4.35
CA LEU A 155 -1.99 -10.35 -3.45
C LEU A 155 -0.83 -10.68 -2.53
N THR A 156 -0.02 -9.70 -2.20
CA THR A 156 0.99 -9.81 -1.15
C THR A 156 0.51 -9.03 0.06
N VAL A 157 0.61 -9.63 1.23
CA VAL A 157 0.23 -9.03 2.51
C VAL A 157 1.38 -9.23 3.49
N ASP A 158 1.76 -8.18 4.18
CA ASP A 158 2.76 -8.26 5.25
C ASP A 158 2.07 -8.62 6.58
N ALA A 159 2.79 -9.36 7.44
CA ALA A 159 2.25 -9.86 8.70
C ALA A 159 2.00 -8.77 9.77
N ASP A 160 2.43 -7.55 9.53
CA ASP A 160 2.17 -6.36 10.34
C ASP A 160 0.99 -5.49 9.81
N THR A 161 0.34 -5.92 8.71
CA THR A 161 -0.75 -5.16 8.07
C THR A 161 -2.06 -5.33 8.81
N TRP A 162 -2.72 -4.22 9.14
CA TRP A 162 -4.08 -4.24 9.69
C TRP A 162 -5.11 -4.34 8.56
N LEU A 163 -5.85 -5.46 8.54
CA LEU A 163 -6.96 -5.66 7.61
C LEU A 163 -8.28 -5.36 8.31
N GLU A 164 -9.06 -4.45 7.72
CA GLU A 164 -10.40 -4.16 8.23
C GLU A 164 -11.32 -5.37 8.05
N LYS A 165 -11.95 -5.81 9.14
CA LYS A 165 -12.92 -6.90 9.11
C LYS A 165 -14.24 -6.37 8.53
N LYS A 166 -14.46 -6.50 7.24
CA LYS A 166 -15.72 -6.09 6.59
C LYS A 166 -16.90 -7.07 6.80
N THR A 167 -16.70 -8.17 7.51
CA THR A 167 -17.75 -9.20 7.68
C THR A 167 -17.72 -9.80 9.08
N ARG A 168 -18.91 -10.08 9.62
CA ARG A 168 -19.07 -10.90 10.83
C ARG A 168 -18.59 -12.32 10.53
N CYS A 169 -17.46 -12.72 11.10
CA CYS A 169 -17.22 -14.13 11.36
C CYS A 169 -18.15 -14.54 12.49
N SER A 170 -19.30 -15.10 12.17
CA SER A 170 -20.12 -15.81 13.13
C SER A 170 -19.44 -17.15 13.40
N GLY A 171 -18.68 -17.25 14.47
CA GLY A 171 -18.23 -18.46 15.13
C GLY A 171 -17.16 -19.27 14.37
N LEU A 172 -15.93 -19.13 14.81
CA LEU A 172 -14.94 -20.21 14.92
C LEU A 172 -14.68 -20.45 16.38
#